data_1fb2b2273663ac71e86e9394efdeb7ff
#
_entry.id   1fb2b2273663ac71e86e9394efdeb7ff
#
_cell.length_a   1.000
_cell.length_b   1.000
_cell.length_c   1.000
_cell.angle_alpha   90.00
_cell.angle_beta   90.00
_cell.angle_gamma   90.00
#
_symmetry.space_group_name_H-M   'P 1'
#
loop_
_entity.id
_entity.type
_entity.pdbx_description
1 polymer ?
#
loop_
_entity_poly.entity_id
_entity_poly.type
_entity_poly.pdbx_seq_one_letter_code
_entity_poly.pdbx_strand_id
1 'polypeptide(L)'
;MFALADVNSFYASCERVFRPDLRGKPVVVLSNNDGCVIARSAEAKRLGIKMGTPWFQLKEAQFPEKLYVFSSNYELYASLSNRVVALLEELSPRVEQYSIDECFLDARGIGQCMDLEDFGRQLRGHVLSGTGLTIGVGCGATKTLAKSAQWASKEWPQFRGVLALSPDNPRRTAKLLSLLPVEEIWGVGNRIAKKLHVMGITTALQLSLTNPAFIRKNFNVVLERTVRELNGESCISLEEAPPPKQQIVCSRSFGQRITTYEEMRQAVCQYAERAAEKLRGERQYCRHISIFIKTSPFAVNEPYYGNVATEKLNTPTRDTRDIIAAAVRSLDRIWLDGHRYAKAGIMLNDFSPNGVAQLNLFDDVQPRPHSDALMKVLDGINHSGLGKVWFAGRGIAPDWQMKREMLSPAYTTRWKELPVARF
;
A
#
# COMPACT_ATOMS: atom_id res chain seq x y z
N MET A 1 -10.19 23.39 -1.78
CA MET A 1 -10.57 22.62 -2.98
C MET A 1 -9.49 21.60 -3.25
N PHE A 2 -9.87 20.34 -3.46
CA PHE A 2 -8.98 19.22 -3.75
C PHE A 2 -9.39 18.54 -5.04
N ALA A 3 -8.43 18.05 -5.81
CA ALA A 3 -8.67 17.05 -6.85
C ALA A 3 -8.02 15.73 -6.41
N LEU A 4 -8.67 14.61 -6.67
CA LEU A 4 -8.11 13.27 -6.53
C LEU A 4 -7.93 12.68 -7.92
N ALA A 5 -6.72 12.30 -8.26
CA ALA A 5 -6.38 11.51 -9.43
C ALA A 5 -6.10 10.06 -9.00
N ASP A 6 -6.76 9.10 -9.64
CA ASP A 6 -6.66 7.67 -9.32
C ASP A 6 -6.48 6.86 -10.61
N VAL A 7 -5.43 6.07 -10.71
CA VAL A 7 -5.12 5.29 -11.91
C VAL A 7 -6.04 4.08 -12.01
N ASN A 8 -6.73 3.97 -13.13
CA ASN A 8 -7.72 2.91 -13.36
C ASN A 8 -7.06 1.52 -13.40
N SER A 9 -7.49 0.61 -12.50
CA SER A 9 -7.01 -0.77 -12.43
C SER A 9 -5.47 -0.87 -12.48
N PHE A 10 -4.78 -0.07 -11.67
CA PHE A 10 -3.39 0.33 -11.81
C PHE A 10 -2.45 -0.81 -12.21
N TYR A 11 -2.29 -1.86 -11.41
CA TYR A 11 -1.34 -2.94 -11.71
C TYR A 11 -1.64 -3.65 -13.03
N ALA A 12 -2.91 -3.94 -13.31
CA ALA A 12 -3.31 -4.54 -14.57
C ALA A 12 -3.07 -3.60 -15.77
N SER A 13 -3.25 -2.30 -15.57
CA SER A 13 -2.96 -1.28 -16.58
C SER A 13 -1.45 -1.14 -16.82
N CYS A 14 -0.61 -1.20 -15.78
CA CYS A 14 0.84 -1.19 -15.92
C CYS A 14 1.35 -2.35 -16.79
N GLU A 15 0.81 -3.56 -16.62
CA GLU A 15 1.17 -4.72 -17.44
C GLU A 15 0.78 -4.51 -18.92
N ARG A 16 -0.36 -3.86 -19.18
CA ARG A 16 -0.85 -3.59 -20.53
C ARG A 16 -0.08 -2.52 -21.29
N VAL A 17 0.55 -1.55 -20.59
CA VAL A 17 1.34 -0.50 -21.25
C VAL A 17 2.41 -1.10 -22.15
N PHE A 18 3.07 -2.16 -21.73
CA PHE A 18 4.15 -2.86 -22.46
C PHE A 18 3.66 -4.06 -23.27
N ARG A 19 2.37 -4.35 -23.22
CA ARG A 19 1.72 -5.46 -23.91
C ARG A 19 0.45 -4.96 -24.62
N PRO A 20 0.60 -4.19 -25.72
CA PRO A 20 -0.54 -3.66 -26.46
C PRO A 20 -1.47 -4.74 -27.03
N ASP A 21 -0.96 -5.96 -27.23
CA ASP A 21 -1.74 -7.15 -27.59
C ASP A 21 -2.78 -7.55 -26.51
N LEU A 22 -2.63 -7.07 -25.29
CA LEU A 22 -3.55 -7.32 -24.18
C LEU A 22 -4.63 -6.24 -24.03
N ARG A 23 -4.69 -5.25 -24.92
CA ARG A 23 -5.78 -4.27 -24.92
C ARG A 23 -7.11 -4.98 -25.16
N GLY A 24 -8.10 -4.69 -24.32
CA GLY A 24 -9.41 -5.35 -24.37
C GLY A 24 -9.43 -6.80 -23.90
N LYS A 25 -8.33 -7.33 -23.37
CA LYS A 25 -8.25 -8.70 -22.82
C LYS A 25 -8.39 -8.71 -21.30
N PRO A 26 -8.95 -9.79 -20.72
CA PRO A 26 -9.01 -9.93 -19.27
C PRO A 26 -7.61 -10.18 -18.67
N VAL A 27 -7.19 -9.27 -17.81
CA VAL A 27 -5.89 -9.30 -17.12
C VAL A 27 -6.12 -9.26 -15.62
N VAL A 28 -5.42 -10.11 -14.88
CA VAL A 28 -5.34 -10.09 -13.42
C VAL A 28 -3.90 -10.07 -12.95
N VAL A 29 -3.67 -9.44 -11.82
CA VAL A 29 -2.37 -9.46 -11.12
C VAL A 29 -2.57 -10.12 -9.76
N LEU A 30 -1.66 -11.01 -9.41
CA LEU A 30 -1.70 -11.80 -8.20
C LEU A 30 -0.86 -11.17 -7.08
N SER A 31 -1.23 -11.46 -5.85
CA SER A 31 -0.49 -11.08 -4.65
C SER A 31 0.82 -11.87 -4.52
N ASN A 32 1.58 -11.59 -3.46
CA ASN A 32 2.77 -12.37 -3.10
C ASN A 32 2.47 -13.88 -3.10
N ASN A 33 3.43 -14.67 -3.56
CA ASN A 33 3.34 -16.13 -3.76
C ASN A 33 2.25 -16.56 -4.78
N ASP A 34 1.91 -15.67 -5.70
CA ASP A 34 0.84 -15.90 -6.67
C ASP A 34 -0.47 -16.38 -6.01
N GLY A 35 -0.77 -15.84 -4.82
CA GLY A 35 -1.82 -16.37 -3.96
C GLY A 35 -3.23 -15.99 -4.41
N CYS A 36 -3.52 -14.68 -4.49
CA CYS A 36 -4.87 -14.16 -4.73
C CYS A 36 -4.83 -12.96 -5.68
N VAL A 37 -5.94 -12.70 -6.35
CA VAL A 37 -6.11 -11.53 -7.22
C VAL A 37 -6.08 -10.24 -6.40
N ILE A 38 -5.19 -9.32 -6.77
CA ILE A 38 -5.08 -7.98 -6.17
C ILE A 38 -5.33 -6.84 -7.17
N ALA A 39 -5.36 -7.13 -8.47
CA ALA A 39 -5.80 -6.17 -9.48
C ALA A 39 -6.48 -6.90 -10.64
N ARG A 40 -7.42 -6.22 -11.29
CA ARG A 40 -8.25 -6.75 -12.36
C ARG A 40 -8.48 -5.68 -13.40
N SER A 41 -8.36 -6.03 -14.68
CA SER A 41 -8.83 -5.18 -15.75
C SER A 41 -10.37 -5.11 -15.78
N ALA A 42 -10.94 -4.15 -16.52
CA ALA A 42 -12.39 -4.03 -16.69
C ALA A 42 -13.00 -5.31 -17.31
N GLU A 43 -12.27 -5.94 -18.22
CA GLU A 43 -12.66 -7.20 -18.86
C GLU A 43 -12.70 -8.34 -17.84
N ALA A 44 -11.68 -8.45 -16.98
CA ALA A 44 -11.67 -9.45 -15.91
C ALA A 44 -12.78 -9.23 -14.87
N LYS A 45 -13.15 -7.96 -14.60
CA LYS A 45 -14.31 -7.63 -13.76
C LYS A 45 -15.61 -8.11 -14.39
N ARG A 46 -15.79 -7.95 -15.71
CA ARG A 46 -16.98 -8.42 -16.44
C ARG A 46 -17.11 -9.94 -16.45
N LEU A 47 -16.00 -10.67 -16.37
CA LEU A 47 -16.00 -12.13 -16.16
C LEU A 47 -16.39 -12.56 -14.74
N GLY A 48 -16.74 -11.63 -13.86
CA GLY A 48 -17.14 -11.93 -12.49
C GLY A 48 -15.98 -12.24 -11.52
N ILE A 49 -14.72 -12.06 -11.95
CA ILE A 49 -13.56 -12.31 -11.09
C ILE A 49 -13.56 -11.27 -9.96
N LYS A 50 -13.56 -11.71 -8.70
CA LYS A 50 -13.58 -10.84 -7.51
C LYS A 50 -12.16 -10.59 -6.97
N MET A 51 -11.97 -9.46 -6.28
CA MET A 51 -10.74 -9.20 -5.52
C MET A 51 -10.58 -10.24 -4.41
N GLY A 52 -9.34 -10.67 -4.18
CA GLY A 52 -9.06 -11.70 -3.19
C GLY A 52 -9.35 -13.13 -3.63
N THR A 53 -9.88 -13.36 -4.83
CA THR A 53 -10.09 -14.72 -5.36
C THR A 53 -8.75 -15.46 -5.42
N PRO A 54 -8.62 -16.65 -4.80
CA PRO A 54 -7.41 -17.44 -4.85
C PRO A 54 -7.08 -17.91 -6.27
N TRP A 55 -5.78 -17.85 -6.64
CA TRP A 55 -5.34 -18.24 -7.97
C TRP A 55 -5.66 -19.69 -8.32
N PHE A 56 -5.56 -20.62 -7.38
CA PHE A 56 -5.88 -22.01 -7.64
C PHE A 56 -7.33 -22.20 -8.12
N GLN A 57 -8.28 -21.40 -7.61
CA GLN A 57 -9.68 -21.47 -8.06
C GLN A 57 -9.84 -20.93 -9.50
N LEU A 58 -9.12 -19.86 -9.85
CA LEU A 58 -9.16 -19.31 -11.21
C LEU A 58 -8.48 -20.22 -12.24
N LYS A 59 -7.44 -20.95 -11.81
CA LYS A 59 -6.72 -21.88 -12.65
C LYS A 59 -7.59 -23.07 -13.11
N GLU A 60 -8.53 -23.47 -12.26
CA GLU A 60 -9.49 -24.56 -12.52
C GLU A 60 -10.76 -24.06 -13.20
N ALA A 61 -11.04 -22.73 -13.16
CA ALA A 61 -12.23 -22.15 -13.74
C ALA A 61 -12.12 -22.08 -15.27
N GLN A 62 -13.25 -22.34 -15.95
CA GLN A 62 -13.38 -22.13 -17.38
C GLN A 62 -13.92 -20.72 -17.66
N PHE A 63 -13.21 -19.96 -18.50
CA PHE A 63 -13.64 -18.65 -18.95
C PHE A 63 -13.91 -18.67 -20.45
N PRO A 64 -14.85 -17.85 -20.96
CA PRO A 64 -15.13 -17.75 -22.39
C PRO A 64 -13.96 -17.17 -23.19
N GLU A 65 -13.05 -16.45 -22.51
CA GLU A 65 -11.86 -15.85 -23.07
C GLU A 65 -10.62 -16.24 -22.27
N LYS A 66 -9.45 -16.22 -22.93
CA LYS A 66 -8.16 -16.48 -22.26
C LYS A 66 -7.91 -15.42 -21.20
N LEU A 67 -7.75 -15.83 -19.94
CA LEU A 67 -7.32 -14.99 -18.84
C LEU A 67 -5.78 -14.84 -18.85
N TYR A 68 -5.31 -13.60 -18.83
CA TYR A 68 -3.89 -13.28 -18.71
C TYR A 68 -3.56 -12.94 -17.26
N VAL A 69 -2.54 -13.59 -16.74
CA VAL A 69 -2.19 -13.57 -15.31
C VAL A 69 -0.75 -13.16 -15.14
N PHE A 70 -0.50 -12.25 -14.20
CA PHE A 70 0.83 -11.77 -13.85
C PHE A 70 1.06 -11.85 -12.35
N SER A 71 2.29 -12.18 -11.95
CA SER A 71 2.76 -11.98 -10.59
C SER A 71 2.97 -10.48 -10.32
N SER A 72 2.87 -10.04 -9.07
CA SER A 72 3.12 -8.63 -8.69
C SER A 72 4.54 -8.19 -9.06
N ASN A 73 4.66 -7.20 -9.95
CA ASN A 73 5.90 -6.53 -10.34
C ASN A 73 5.97 -5.12 -9.72
N TYR A 74 6.20 -5.07 -8.39
CA TYR A 74 6.20 -3.80 -7.65
C TYR A 74 7.25 -2.81 -8.13
N GLU A 75 8.37 -3.27 -8.69
CA GLU A 75 9.42 -2.41 -9.26
C GLU A 75 8.89 -1.66 -10.48
N LEU A 76 8.19 -2.35 -11.39
CA LEU A 76 7.53 -1.75 -12.53
C LEU A 76 6.42 -0.77 -12.08
N TYR A 77 5.57 -1.19 -11.13
CA TYR A 77 4.46 -0.37 -10.68
C TYR A 77 4.93 0.90 -9.96
N ALA A 78 5.97 0.80 -9.13
CA ALA A 78 6.58 1.98 -8.49
C ALA A 78 7.18 2.94 -9.52
N SER A 79 7.85 2.42 -10.56
CA SER A 79 8.41 3.24 -11.63
C SER A 79 7.34 4.02 -12.40
N LEU A 80 6.23 3.37 -12.75
CA LEU A 80 5.10 4.04 -13.43
C LEU A 80 4.35 4.99 -12.51
N SER A 81 4.17 4.65 -11.22
CA SER A 81 3.60 5.54 -10.23
C SER A 81 4.40 6.85 -10.11
N ASN A 82 5.72 6.76 -10.00
CA ASN A 82 6.59 7.94 -9.93
C ASN A 82 6.46 8.84 -11.18
N ARG A 83 6.27 8.25 -12.36
CA ARG A 83 6.01 9.01 -13.60
C ARG A 83 4.67 9.72 -13.56
N VAL A 84 3.62 9.05 -13.07
CA VAL A 84 2.29 9.66 -12.90
C VAL A 84 2.37 10.84 -11.94
N VAL A 85 3.05 10.68 -10.79
CA VAL A 85 3.25 11.77 -9.82
C VAL A 85 3.96 12.96 -10.47
N ALA A 86 5.07 12.73 -11.16
CA ALA A 86 5.82 13.81 -11.84
C ALA A 86 4.96 14.58 -12.85
N LEU A 87 4.14 13.89 -13.65
CA LEU A 87 3.23 14.53 -14.60
C LEU A 87 2.12 15.33 -13.90
N LEU A 88 1.63 14.87 -12.75
CA LEU A 88 0.64 15.62 -11.97
C LEU A 88 1.26 16.88 -11.33
N GLU A 89 2.53 16.82 -10.91
CA GLU A 89 3.29 17.95 -10.36
C GLU A 89 3.52 19.06 -11.41
N GLU A 90 3.56 18.75 -12.71
CA GLU A 90 3.63 19.73 -13.78
C GLU A 90 2.37 20.61 -13.89
N LEU A 91 1.22 20.10 -13.45
CA LEU A 91 -0.09 20.76 -13.57
C LEU A 91 -0.65 21.29 -12.23
N SER A 92 -0.05 20.90 -11.11
CA SER A 92 -0.45 21.37 -9.78
C SER A 92 0.78 21.63 -8.92
N PRO A 93 0.85 22.80 -8.25
CA PRO A 93 2.01 23.16 -7.44
C PRO A 93 2.19 22.31 -6.17
N ARG A 94 1.13 21.62 -5.76
CA ARG A 94 1.13 20.80 -4.54
C ARG A 94 0.41 19.49 -4.80
N VAL A 95 1.15 18.40 -4.75
CA VAL A 95 0.66 17.02 -4.93
C VAL A 95 1.01 16.19 -3.71
N GLU A 96 0.04 15.49 -3.15
CA GLU A 96 0.22 14.49 -2.11
C GLU A 96 0.04 13.11 -2.71
N GLN A 97 1.10 12.33 -2.76
CA GLN A 97 0.99 10.91 -3.11
C GLN A 97 0.36 10.14 -1.94
N TYR A 98 -0.94 9.89 -2.02
CA TYR A 98 -1.70 9.17 -1.00
C TYR A 98 -1.45 7.65 -1.04
N SER A 99 -1.34 7.10 -2.24
CA SER A 99 -1.02 5.68 -2.46
C SER A 99 -0.14 5.51 -3.71
N ILE A 100 0.11 4.26 -4.12
CA ILE A 100 0.86 3.98 -5.35
C ILE A 100 0.09 4.38 -6.62
N ASP A 101 -1.22 4.53 -6.53
CA ASP A 101 -2.13 4.80 -7.65
C ASP A 101 -3.05 6.01 -7.45
N GLU A 102 -3.01 6.66 -6.27
CA GLU A 102 -3.84 7.81 -5.94
C GLU A 102 -3.01 9.02 -5.49
N CYS A 103 -3.33 10.19 -6.04
CA CYS A 103 -2.72 11.47 -5.66
C CYS A 103 -3.79 12.51 -5.39
N PHE A 104 -3.68 13.23 -4.27
CA PHE A 104 -4.44 14.46 -4.04
C PHE A 104 -3.65 15.65 -4.55
N LEU A 105 -4.35 16.56 -5.22
CA LEU A 105 -3.81 17.80 -5.76
C LEU A 105 -4.50 19.01 -5.14
N ASP A 106 -3.75 20.08 -4.95
CA ASP A 106 -4.32 21.37 -4.57
C ASP A 106 -5.01 22.01 -5.79
N ALA A 107 -6.31 22.10 -5.74
CA ALA A 107 -7.13 22.70 -6.79
C ALA A 107 -7.68 24.09 -6.38
N ARG A 108 -7.11 24.73 -5.36
CA ARG A 108 -7.48 26.10 -4.97
C ARG A 108 -7.07 27.08 -6.06
N GLY A 109 -7.99 27.98 -6.40
CA GLY A 109 -7.77 28.98 -7.46
C GLY A 109 -8.00 28.48 -8.88
N ILE A 110 -7.99 27.17 -9.13
CA ILE A 110 -8.23 26.62 -10.47
C ILE A 110 -9.59 27.07 -11.01
N GLY A 111 -10.65 27.02 -10.18
CA GLY A 111 -12.00 27.44 -10.57
C GLY A 111 -12.14 28.92 -10.99
N GLN A 112 -11.12 29.74 -10.74
CA GLN A 112 -11.07 31.14 -11.23
C GLN A 112 -10.50 31.25 -12.64
N CYS A 113 -9.75 30.25 -13.09
CA CYS A 113 -9.06 30.25 -14.37
C CYS A 113 -9.72 29.35 -15.40
N MET A 114 -10.28 28.21 -14.95
CA MET A 114 -10.93 27.23 -15.80
C MET A 114 -11.97 26.43 -15.03
N ASP A 115 -12.87 25.74 -15.75
CA ASP A 115 -13.79 24.80 -15.14
C ASP A 115 -13.05 23.60 -14.52
N LEU A 116 -13.49 23.14 -13.34
CA LEU A 116 -12.83 22.06 -12.61
C LEU A 116 -12.88 20.71 -13.35
N GLU A 117 -13.91 20.49 -14.16
CA GLU A 117 -13.98 19.27 -14.98
C GLU A 117 -13.03 19.38 -16.20
N ASP A 118 -12.82 20.60 -16.76
CA ASP A 118 -11.81 20.83 -17.78
C ASP A 118 -10.41 20.59 -17.23
N PHE A 119 -10.12 21.06 -16.03
CA PHE A 119 -8.88 20.73 -15.34
C PHE A 119 -8.71 19.22 -15.16
N GLY A 120 -9.76 18.53 -14.73
CA GLY A 120 -9.74 17.05 -14.62
C GLY A 120 -9.50 16.37 -15.97
N ARG A 121 -10.07 16.86 -17.06
CA ARG A 121 -9.81 16.37 -18.43
C ARG A 121 -8.37 16.61 -18.87
N GLN A 122 -7.80 17.78 -18.52
CA GLN A 122 -6.41 18.09 -18.78
C GLN A 122 -5.46 17.14 -18.06
N LEU A 123 -5.68 16.89 -16.75
CA LEU A 123 -4.92 15.90 -15.98
C LEU A 123 -4.96 14.52 -16.63
N ARG A 124 -6.15 14.05 -17.04
CA ARG A 124 -6.32 12.76 -17.72
C ARG A 124 -5.56 12.67 -19.02
N GLY A 125 -5.65 13.70 -19.86
CA GLY A 125 -4.95 13.77 -21.15
C GLY A 125 -3.44 13.76 -20.97
N HIS A 126 -2.94 14.53 -19.99
CA HIS A 126 -1.52 14.65 -19.71
C HIS A 126 -0.92 13.32 -19.22
N VAL A 127 -1.55 12.67 -18.25
CA VAL A 127 -1.10 11.37 -17.75
C VAL A 127 -1.19 10.29 -18.85
N LEU A 128 -2.25 10.28 -19.64
CA LEU A 128 -2.41 9.32 -20.74
C LEU A 128 -1.30 9.48 -21.78
N SER A 129 -0.99 10.71 -22.20
CA SER A 129 0.07 10.98 -23.17
C SER A 129 1.44 10.57 -22.65
N GLY A 130 1.75 10.86 -21.36
CA GLY A 130 3.08 10.62 -20.78
C GLY A 130 3.33 9.18 -20.33
N THR A 131 2.27 8.38 -20.08
CA THR A 131 2.42 7.02 -19.53
C THR A 131 1.66 5.93 -20.24
N GLY A 132 0.65 6.25 -21.05
CA GLY A 132 -0.32 5.30 -21.57
C GLY A 132 -1.35 4.80 -20.53
N LEU A 133 -1.34 5.34 -19.31
CA LEU A 133 -2.28 5.00 -18.24
C LEU A 133 -3.46 5.97 -18.23
N THR A 134 -4.64 5.45 -17.91
CA THR A 134 -5.84 6.27 -17.72
C THR A 134 -6.11 6.51 -16.24
N ILE A 135 -6.54 7.73 -15.89
CA ILE A 135 -6.91 8.09 -14.53
C ILE A 135 -8.39 8.48 -14.43
N GLY A 136 -9.01 8.30 -13.28
CA GLY A 136 -10.26 8.93 -12.90
C GLY A 136 -9.95 10.17 -12.05
N VAL A 137 -10.68 11.27 -12.24
CA VAL A 137 -10.49 12.51 -11.48
C VAL A 137 -11.79 12.91 -10.79
N GLY A 138 -11.71 13.21 -9.50
CA GLY A 138 -12.79 13.76 -8.70
C GLY A 138 -12.37 15.04 -8.01
N CYS A 139 -13.13 16.11 -8.15
CA CYS A 139 -12.87 17.38 -7.45
C CYS A 139 -13.93 17.65 -6.37
N GLY A 140 -13.52 18.22 -5.25
CA GLY A 140 -14.42 18.55 -4.14
C GLY A 140 -13.81 19.53 -3.14
N ALA A 141 -14.65 20.16 -2.31
CA ALA A 141 -14.20 21.10 -1.29
C ALA A 141 -13.31 20.44 -0.23
N THR A 142 -13.50 19.13 -0.01
CA THR A 142 -12.76 18.31 0.95
C THR A 142 -12.18 17.07 0.28
N LYS A 143 -11.21 16.42 0.90
CA LYS A 143 -10.67 15.14 0.41
C LYS A 143 -11.73 14.04 0.30
N THR A 144 -12.65 13.98 1.27
CA THR A 144 -13.75 13.00 1.26
C THR A 144 -14.70 13.25 0.09
N LEU A 145 -15.07 14.51 -0.20
CA LEU A 145 -15.89 14.84 -1.36
C LEU A 145 -15.15 14.59 -2.68
N ALA A 146 -13.86 14.89 -2.77
CA ALA A 146 -13.06 14.57 -3.94
C ALA A 146 -13.02 13.05 -4.22
N LYS A 147 -12.86 12.22 -3.18
CA LYS A 147 -12.96 10.76 -3.31
C LYS A 147 -14.35 10.29 -3.73
N SER A 148 -15.40 10.88 -3.18
CA SER A 148 -16.79 10.56 -3.57
C SER A 148 -17.06 10.92 -5.04
N ALA A 149 -16.55 12.06 -5.50
CA ALA A 149 -16.64 12.48 -6.90
C ALA A 149 -15.86 11.52 -7.81
N GLN A 150 -14.66 11.13 -7.42
CA GLN A 150 -13.83 10.20 -8.18
C GLN A 150 -14.48 8.82 -8.28
N TRP A 151 -15.07 8.29 -7.20
CA TRP A 151 -15.85 7.05 -7.22
C TRP A 151 -16.98 7.14 -8.27
N ALA A 152 -17.79 8.21 -8.20
CA ALA A 152 -18.90 8.41 -9.15
C ALA A 152 -18.42 8.56 -10.60
N SER A 153 -17.26 9.18 -10.81
CA SER A 153 -16.68 9.34 -12.15
C SER A 153 -16.32 8.01 -12.82
N LYS A 154 -16.05 6.96 -12.00
CA LYS A 154 -15.78 5.60 -12.47
C LYS A 154 -17.06 4.77 -12.64
N GLU A 155 -18.00 4.90 -11.70
CA GLU A 155 -19.24 4.11 -11.70
C GLU A 155 -20.20 4.54 -12.81
N TRP A 156 -20.24 5.83 -13.15
CA TRP A 156 -21.19 6.35 -14.14
C TRP A 156 -20.49 6.82 -15.42
N PRO A 157 -20.63 6.07 -16.54
CA PRO A 157 -19.95 6.35 -17.81
C PRO A 157 -20.18 7.75 -18.39
N GLN A 158 -21.34 8.37 -18.05
CA GLN A 158 -21.68 9.72 -18.51
C GLN A 158 -20.67 10.80 -18.07
N PHE A 159 -19.98 10.59 -16.96
CA PHE A 159 -18.96 11.52 -16.48
C PHE A 159 -17.61 11.35 -17.19
N ARG A 160 -17.46 10.34 -18.00
CA ARG A 160 -16.23 10.07 -18.78
C ARG A 160 -14.96 10.11 -17.94
N GLY A 161 -15.07 9.69 -16.65
CA GLY A 161 -13.97 9.61 -15.70
C GLY A 161 -13.56 10.92 -15.05
N VAL A 162 -14.39 11.99 -15.12
CA VAL A 162 -14.18 13.25 -14.42
C VAL A 162 -15.48 13.73 -13.80
N LEU A 163 -15.44 14.13 -12.54
CA LEU A 163 -16.57 14.76 -11.86
C LEU A 163 -16.10 15.81 -10.87
N ALA A 164 -16.70 17.00 -10.90
CA ALA A 164 -16.46 18.05 -9.93
C ALA A 164 -17.71 18.33 -9.08
N LEU A 165 -17.49 18.40 -7.77
CA LEU A 165 -18.45 18.84 -6.77
C LEU A 165 -18.08 20.27 -6.33
N SER A 166 -18.51 21.26 -7.12
CA SER A 166 -18.30 22.67 -6.77
C SER A 166 -19.17 23.07 -5.57
N PRO A 167 -18.63 23.89 -4.63
CA PRO A 167 -19.42 24.50 -3.57
C PRO A 167 -20.60 25.34 -4.09
N ASP A 168 -20.47 25.88 -5.31
CA ASP A 168 -21.51 26.69 -5.96
C ASP A 168 -22.72 25.86 -6.42
N ASN A 169 -22.58 24.53 -6.43
CA ASN A 169 -23.66 23.62 -6.81
C ASN A 169 -23.96 22.56 -5.71
N PRO A 170 -24.53 22.98 -4.56
CA PRO A 170 -24.81 22.07 -3.45
C PRO A 170 -25.87 21.01 -3.80
N ARG A 171 -26.74 21.29 -4.78
CA ARG A 171 -27.74 20.31 -5.25
C ARG A 171 -27.07 19.12 -5.93
N ARG A 172 -26.02 19.35 -6.71
CA ARG A 172 -25.25 18.28 -7.37
C ARG A 172 -24.58 17.40 -6.31
N THR A 173 -23.98 18.01 -5.30
CA THR A 173 -23.35 17.29 -4.18
C THR A 173 -24.39 16.46 -3.42
N ALA A 174 -25.52 17.04 -3.02
CA ALA A 174 -26.58 16.31 -2.33
C ALA A 174 -27.13 15.14 -3.18
N LYS A 175 -27.31 15.34 -4.48
CA LYS A 175 -27.75 14.29 -5.42
C LYS A 175 -26.77 13.14 -5.46
N LEU A 176 -25.44 13.42 -5.56
CA LEU A 176 -24.42 12.38 -5.54
C LEU A 176 -24.45 11.62 -4.21
N LEU A 177 -24.42 12.34 -3.09
CA LEU A 177 -24.42 11.73 -1.76
C LEU A 177 -25.68 10.89 -1.48
N SER A 178 -26.82 11.22 -2.10
CA SER A 178 -28.04 10.41 -2.00
C SER A 178 -27.97 9.07 -2.71
N LEU A 179 -27.08 8.95 -3.71
CA LEU A 179 -26.85 7.75 -4.53
C LEU A 179 -25.64 6.95 -4.09
N LEU A 180 -24.74 7.56 -3.32
CA LEU A 180 -23.51 6.92 -2.82
C LEU A 180 -23.83 6.06 -1.60
N PRO A 181 -23.64 4.71 -1.69
CA PRO A 181 -23.80 3.83 -0.53
C PRO A 181 -22.84 4.21 0.59
N VAL A 182 -23.26 4.05 1.83
CA VAL A 182 -22.44 4.45 2.99
C VAL A 182 -21.14 3.67 3.11
N GLU A 183 -21.12 2.42 2.67
CA GLU A 183 -19.94 1.55 2.63
C GLU A 183 -18.87 1.96 1.61
N GLU A 184 -19.24 2.79 0.61
CA GLU A 184 -18.30 3.31 -0.39
C GLU A 184 -17.63 4.63 0.05
N ILE A 185 -18.04 5.17 1.19
CA ILE A 185 -17.42 6.38 1.75
C ILE A 185 -16.03 6.04 2.28
N TRP A 186 -15.07 6.88 1.94
CA TRP A 186 -13.71 6.78 2.45
C TRP A 186 -13.67 6.75 3.98
N GLY A 187 -13.07 5.69 4.55
CA GLY A 187 -13.00 5.47 5.99
C GLY A 187 -14.16 4.69 6.59
N VAL A 188 -15.19 4.36 5.80
CA VAL A 188 -16.31 3.51 6.24
C VAL A 188 -16.06 2.06 5.83
N GLY A 189 -15.46 1.28 6.72
CA GLY A 189 -15.27 -0.16 6.49
C GLY A 189 -16.51 -0.98 6.87
N ASN A 190 -16.53 -2.27 6.47
CA ASN A 190 -17.67 -3.18 6.67
C ASN A 190 -18.26 -3.21 8.09
N ARG A 191 -17.44 -3.07 9.15
CA ARG A 191 -17.93 -3.04 10.53
C ARG A 191 -18.73 -1.78 10.85
N ILE A 192 -18.24 -0.63 10.33
CA ILE A 192 -18.91 0.66 10.51
C ILE A 192 -20.19 0.67 9.67
N ALA A 193 -20.12 0.25 8.41
CA ALA A 193 -21.26 0.17 7.51
C ALA A 193 -22.42 -0.66 8.12
N LYS A 194 -22.12 -1.86 8.64
CA LYS A 194 -23.14 -2.70 9.30
C LYS A 194 -23.81 -2.01 10.47
N LYS A 195 -23.07 -1.27 11.31
CA LYS A 195 -23.64 -0.51 12.42
C LYS A 195 -24.51 0.66 11.93
N LEU A 196 -24.06 1.36 10.89
CA LEU A 196 -24.82 2.46 10.27
C LEU A 196 -26.12 1.94 9.65
N HIS A 197 -26.10 0.81 8.96
CA HIS A 197 -27.30 0.17 8.40
C HIS A 197 -28.34 -0.18 9.48
N VAL A 198 -27.91 -0.70 10.63
CA VAL A 198 -28.81 -0.97 11.77
C VAL A 198 -29.48 0.32 12.29
N MET A 199 -28.81 1.47 12.14
CA MET A 199 -29.34 2.80 12.50
C MET A 199 -30.17 3.43 11.39
N GLY A 200 -30.41 2.74 10.25
CA GLY A 200 -31.14 3.26 9.09
C GLY A 200 -30.31 4.19 8.20
N ILE A 201 -28.99 4.29 8.40
CA ILE A 201 -28.09 5.12 7.62
C ILE A 201 -27.47 4.25 6.53
N THR A 202 -27.96 4.38 5.29
CA THR A 202 -27.57 3.55 4.15
C THR A 202 -26.86 4.33 3.05
N THR A 203 -26.97 5.67 3.05
CA THR A 203 -26.36 6.55 2.05
C THR A 203 -25.43 7.58 2.68
N ALA A 204 -24.53 8.12 1.87
CA ALA A 204 -23.64 9.20 2.27
C ALA A 204 -24.40 10.47 2.69
N LEU A 205 -25.52 10.77 2.03
CA LEU A 205 -26.37 11.89 2.41
C LEU A 205 -26.94 11.72 3.81
N GLN A 206 -27.50 10.54 4.13
CA GLN A 206 -28.03 10.27 5.47
C GLN A 206 -26.93 10.39 6.53
N LEU A 207 -25.71 9.90 6.25
CA LEU A 207 -24.57 10.06 7.14
C LEU A 207 -24.20 11.54 7.32
N SER A 208 -24.16 12.32 6.25
CA SER A 208 -23.83 13.76 6.30
C SER A 208 -24.82 14.58 7.14
N LEU A 209 -26.09 14.19 7.15
CA LEU A 209 -27.15 14.83 7.92
C LEU A 209 -27.19 14.40 9.40
N THR A 210 -26.42 13.38 9.78
CA THR A 210 -26.37 12.89 11.15
C THR A 210 -25.52 13.82 12.03
N ASN A 211 -25.98 14.08 13.25
CA ASN A 211 -25.27 14.96 14.19
C ASN A 211 -23.82 14.46 14.46
N PRO A 212 -22.78 15.28 14.21
CA PRO A 212 -21.38 14.88 14.41
C PRO A 212 -21.05 14.41 15.83
N ALA A 213 -21.65 15.04 16.87
CA ALA A 213 -21.45 14.65 18.27
C ALA A 213 -22.02 13.26 18.56
N PHE A 214 -23.19 12.93 17.96
CA PHE A 214 -23.77 11.59 18.04
C PHE A 214 -22.84 10.54 17.40
N ILE A 215 -22.28 10.84 16.22
CA ILE A 215 -21.33 9.95 15.53
C ILE A 215 -20.05 9.77 16.37
N ARG A 216 -19.49 10.84 16.93
CA ARG A 216 -18.32 10.76 17.81
C ARG A 216 -18.55 9.85 19.01
N LYS A 217 -19.72 9.99 19.66
CA LYS A 217 -20.08 9.20 20.85
C LYS A 217 -20.26 7.71 20.54
N ASN A 218 -20.89 7.36 19.42
CA ASN A 218 -21.24 5.97 19.08
C ASN A 218 -20.19 5.24 18.24
N PHE A 219 -19.27 5.97 17.63
CA PHE A 219 -18.19 5.43 16.80
C PHE A 219 -16.82 5.99 17.25
N ASN A 220 -16.33 7.03 16.60
CA ASN A 220 -15.06 7.67 16.92
C ASN A 220 -14.92 9.06 16.26
N VAL A 221 -13.82 9.74 16.59
CA VAL A 221 -13.49 11.07 16.02
C VAL A 221 -13.20 11.02 14.52
N VAL A 222 -12.71 9.89 13.99
CA VAL A 222 -12.39 9.76 12.55
C VAL A 222 -13.69 9.82 11.74
N LEU A 223 -14.71 9.07 12.12
CA LEU A 223 -16.00 9.10 11.43
C LEU A 223 -16.73 10.44 11.63
N GLU A 224 -16.58 11.10 12.79
CA GLU A 224 -17.05 12.47 12.99
C GLU A 224 -16.44 13.42 11.96
N ARG A 225 -15.12 13.37 11.75
CA ARG A 225 -14.45 14.18 10.72
C ARG A 225 -14.96 13.86 9.32
N THR A 226 -15.24 12.59 9.03
CA THR A 226 -15.84 12.19 7.75
C THR A 226 -17.20 12.88 7.54
N VAL A 227 -18.06 12.95 8.57
CA VAL A 227 -19.34 13.66 8.50
C VAL A 227 -19.13 15.15 8.20
N ARG A 228 -18.20 15.79 8.88
CA ARG A 228 -17.86 17.21 8.63
C ARG A 228 -17.34 17.43 7.20
N GLU A 229 -16.46 16.55 6.73
CA GLU A 229 -15.93 16.60 5.35
C GLU A 229 -17.02 16.42 4.30
N LEU A 230 -17.99 15.55 4.50
CA LEU A 230 -19.15 15.40 3.61
C LEU A 230 -20.03 16.67 3.54
N ASN A 231 -19.98 17.50 4.58
CA ASN A 231 -20.65 18.80 4.64
C ASN A 231 -19.77 19.98 4.15
N GLY A 232 -18.58 19.69 3.60
CA GLY A 232 -17.68 20.70 3.03
C GLY A 232 -16.71 21.33 4.04
N GLU A 233 -16.71 20.90 5.31
CA GLU A 233 -15.73 21.34 6.32
C GLU A 233 -14.46 20.52 6.20
N SER A 234 -13.37 21.13 5.69
CA SER A 234 -12.08 20.43 5.51
C SER A 234 -11.40 20.15 6.85
N CYS A 235 -11.37 18.88 7.24
CA CYS A 235 -10.72 18.37 8.46
C CYS A 235 -9.35 17.72 8.18
N ILE A 236 -9.04 17.43 6.92
CA ILE A 236 -7.84 16.73 6.48
C ILE A 236 -7.10 17.64 5.48
N SER A 237 -5.97 18.18 5.91
CA SER A 237 -5.12 19.01 5.05
C SER A 237 -4.35 18.18 4.03
N LEU A 238 -3.79 18.85 3.01
CA LEU A 238 -2.82 18.25 2.10
C LEU A 238 -1.49 18.03 2.85
N GLU A 239 -0.96 16.82 2.81
CA GLU A 239 0.36 16.51 3.38
C GLU A 239 1.44 16.80 2.35
N GLU A 240 2.27 17.81 2.62
CA GLU A 240 3.39 18.20 1.72
C GLU A 240 4.59 17.27 1.87
N ALA A 241 4.76 16.68 3.06
CA ALA A 241 5.79 15.70 3.34
C ALA A 241 5.22 14.62 4.26
N PRO A 242 5.49 13.34 4.00
CA PRO A 242 5.02 12.28 4.87
C PRO A 242 5.63 12.44 6.27
N PRO A 243 4.84 12.25 7.34
CA PRO A 243 5.35 12.33 8.70
C PRO A 243 6.40 11.21 8.93
N PRO A 244 7.34 11.40 9.88
CA PRO A 244 8.28 10.36 10.25
C PRO A 244 7.58 9.06 10.62
N LYS A 245 8.07 7.94 10.12
CA LYS A 245 7.50 6.63 10.43
C LYS A 245 7.57 6.35 11.92
N GLN A 246 6.48 5.83 12.47
CA GLN A 246 6.37 5.42 13.86
C GLN A 246 6.58 3.90 14.05
N GLN A 247 6.52 3.15 12.93
CA GLN A 247 6.72 1.71 12.91
C GLN A 247 7.28 1.27 11.56
N ILE A 248 8.18 0.31 11.58
CA ILE A 248 8.64 -0.40 10.38
C ILE A 248 8.31 -1.88 10.54
N VAL A 249 7.59 -2.42 9.56
CA VAL A 249 7.22 -3.84 9.51
C VAL A 249 7.83 -4.49 8.27
N CYS A 250 8.54 -5.59 8.46
CA CYS A 250 9.00 -6.47 7.38
C CYS A 250 8.46 -7.87 7.62
N SER A 251 7.50 -8.30 6.81
CA SER A 251 6.89 -9.63 6.92
C SER A 251 6.62 -10.24 5.56
N ARG A 252 6.63 -11.56 5.48
CA ARG A 252 6.25 -12.31 4.29
C ARG A 252 5.48 -13.56 4.66
N SER A 253 4.53 -13.92 3.81
CA SER A 253 4.03 -15.29 3.75
C SER A 253 5.04 -16.13 2.99
N PHE A 254 5.26 -17.36 3.42
CA PHE A 254 6.23 -18.26 2.83
C PHE A 254 5.68 -18.93 1.57
N GLY A 255 6.53 -19.14 0.57
CA GLY A 255 6.19 -19.90 -0.64
C GLY A 255 5.98 -21.38 -0.35
N GLN A 256 6.70 -21.91 0.65
CA GLN A 256 6.51 -23.22 1.26
C GLN A 256 6.42 -23.05 2.78
N ARG A 257 5.68 -23.95 3.44
CA ARG A 257 5.54 -23.92 4.90
C ARG A 257 6.88 -24.21 5.55
N ILE A 258 7.26 -23.41 6.52
CA ILE A 258 8.45 -23.65 7.33
C ILE A 258 8.08 -24.56 8.50
N THR A 259 8.89 -25.61 8.70
CA THR A 259 8.70 -26.61 9.75
C THR A 259 9.92 -26.76 10.66
N THR A 260 11.07 -26.17 10.28
CA THR A 260 12.31 -26.25 11.05
C THR A 260 12.65 -24.90 11.67
N TYR A 261 13.23 -24.93 12.87
CA TYR A 261 13.71 -23.72 13.54
C TYR A 261 14.77 -22.97 12.72
N GLU A 262 15.69 -23.71 12.09
CA GLU A 262 16.79 -23.09 11.33
C GLU A 262 16.28 -22.28 10.14
N GLU A 263 15.31 -22.81 9.36
CA GLU A 263 14.68 -22.06 8.28
C GLU A 263 13.94 -20.81 8.79
N MET A 264 13.24 -20.94 9.93
CA MET A 264 12.56 -19.80 10.53
C MET A 264 13.55 -18.74 11.00
N ARG A 265 14.65 -19.12 11.60
CA ARG A 265 15.74 -18.24 12.03
C ARG A 265 16.33 -17.49 10.84
N GLN A 266 16.60 -18.19 9.73
CA GLN A 266 17.07 -17.57 8.48
C GLN A 266 16.09 -16.53 7.95
N ALA A 267 14.79 -16.83 7.94
CA ALA A 267 13.74 -15.91 7.50
C ALA A 267 13.68 -14.66 8.40
N VAL A 268 13.73 -14.84 9.71
CA VAL A 268 13.76 -13.75 10.70
C VAL A 268 15.00 -12.87 10.51
N CYS A 269 16.18 -13.45 10.31
CA CYS A 269 17.41 -12.72 10.04
C CYS A 269 17.27 -11.86 8.76
N GLN A 270 16.74 -12.43 7.68
CA GLN A 270 16.52 -11.69 6.44
C GLN A 270 15.55 -10.51 6.61
N TYR A 271 14.47 -10.70 7.38
CA TYR A 271 13.51 -9.62 7.62
C TYR A 271 14.10 -8.55 8.55
N ALA A 272 14.95 -8.95 9.50
CA ALA A 272 15.66 -8.03 10.38
C ALA A 272 16.66 -7.15 9.60
N GLU A 273 17.43 -7.73 8.69
CA GLU A 273 18.32 -6.98 7.77
C GLU A 273 17.54 -5.93 7.00
N ARG A 274 16.42 -6.33 6.38
CA ARG A 274 15.60 -5.40 5.58
C ARG A 274 14.92 -4.33 6.43
N ALA A 275 14.50 -4.65 7.64
CA ALA A 275 13.92 -3.68 8.56
C ALA A 275 14.97 -2.66 9.04
N ALA A 276 16.18 -3.12 9.34
CA ALA A 276 17.32 -2.28 9.76
C ALA A 276 17.74 -1.32 8.61
N GLU A 277 17.82 -1.80 7.38
CA GLU A 277 18.10 -0.97 6.20
C GLU A 277 17.05 0.15 6.05
N LYS A 278 15.75 -0.18 6.15
CA LYS A 278 14.67 0.80 6.11
C LYS A 278 14.78 1.82 7.24
N LEU A 279 15.07 1.37 8.46
CA LEU A 279 15.22 2.24 9.64
C LEU A 279 16.36 3.26 9.44
N ARG A 280 17.49 2.82 8.88
CA ARG A 280 18.60 3.72 8.52
C ARG A 280 18.21 4.72 7.43
N GLY A 281 17.44 4.27 6.42
CA GLY A 281 16.89 5.14 5.38
C GLY A 281 16.00 6.26 5.95
N GLU A 282 15.25 5.97 7.01
CA GLU A 282 14.44 6.97 7.76
C GLU A 282 15.29 7.80 8.74
N ARG A 283 16.59 7.55 8.86
CA ARG A 283 17.52 8.21 9.80
C ARG A 283 17.06 8.13 11.26
N GLN A 284 16.49 6.98 11.65
CA GLN A 284 15.94 6.73 12.98
C GLN A 284 16.66 5.57 13.67
N TYR A 285 16.53 5.50 15.00
CA TYR A 285 16.91 4.37 15.86
C TYR A 285 15.66 3.73 16.42
N CYS A 286 15.67 2.43 16.71
CA CYS A 286 14.58 1.74 17.38
C CYS A 286 15.03 1.18 18.74
N ARG A 287 14.06 1.04 19.66
CA ARG A 287 14.26 0.41 20.96
C ARG A 287 13.43 -0.87 21.14
N HIS A 288 12.26 -0.98 20.48
CA HIS A 288 11.42 -2.16 20.55
C HIS A 288 11.51 -2.98 19.27
N ILE A 289 11.84 -4.27 19.43
CA ILE A 289 11.96 -5.24 18.33
C ILE A 289 11.01 -6.38 18.64
N SER A 290 10.01 -6.54 17.79
CA SER A 290 8.99 -7.59 17.94
C SER A 290 9.07 -8.57 16.77
N ILE A 291 9.04 -9.87 17.07
CA ILE A 291 8.93 -10.95 16.10
C ILE A 291 7.59 -11.62 16.24
N PHE A 292 6.95 -11.91 15.12
CA PHE A 292 5.75 -12.74 15.08
C PHE A 292 5.89 -13.88 14.08
N ILE A 293 5.35 -15.03 14.45
CA ILE A 293 5.22 -16.22 13.59
C ILE A 293 3.80 -16.73 13.66
N LYS A 294 3.28 -17.28 12.56
CA LYS A 294 1.93 -17.87 12.55
C LYS A 294 1.75 -18.93 11.48
N THR A 295 0.91 -19.92 11.80
CA THR A 295 0.38 -20.90 10.85
C THR A 295 -0.71 -20.26 9.98
N SER A 296 -1.28 -21.02 9.05
CA SER A 296 -2.37 -20.53 8.20
C SER A 296 -3.72 -20.62 8.94
N PRO A 297 -4.51 -19.55 9.02
CA PRO A 297 -5.86 -19.62 9.56
C PRO A 297 -6.85 -20.36 8.61
N PHE A 298 -6.41 -20.66 7.38
CA PHE A 298 -7.23 -21.33 6.35
C PHE A 298 -6.85 -22.81 6.15
N ALA A 299 -5.87 -23.31 6.91
CA ALA A 299 -5.48 -24.70 6.81
C ALA A 299 -6.55 -25.59 7.46
N VAL A 300 -7.10 -26.54 6.67
CA VAL A 300 -8.04 -27.53 7.18
C VAL A 300 -7.23 -28.61 7.89
N ASN A 301 -7.66 -29.02 9.07
CA ASN A 301 -7.03 -30.09 9.90
C ASN A 301 -5.63 -29.72 10.47
N GLU A 302 -5.24 -28.46 10.49
CA GLU A 302 -4.03 -27.99 11.18
C GLU A 302 -4.41 -27.05 12.33
N PRO A 303 -3.85 -27.19 13.54
CA PRO A 303 -4.11 -26.27 14.63
C PRO A 303 -3.54 -24.89 14.28
N TYR A 304 -4.34 -23.84 14.52
CA TYR A 304 -3.84 -22.49 14.38
C TYR A 304 -2.91 -22.16 15.55
N TYR A 305 -1.72 -21.71 15.21
CA TYR A 305 -0.79 -21.11 16.15
C TYR A 305 -0.32 -19.74 15.62
N GLY A 306 -0.32 -18.75 16.48
CA GLY A 306 0.24 -17.44 16.18
C GLY A 306 0.67 -16.75 17.45
N ASN A 307 1.92 -16.30 17.50
CA ASN A 307 2.47 -15.66 18.68
C ASN A 307 3.40 -14.50 18.30
N VAL A 308 3.60 -13.59 19.26
CA VAL A 308 4.45 -12.41 19.15
C VAL A 308 5.32 -12.32 20.39
N ALA A 309 6.62 -12.08 20.22
CA ALA A 309 7.51 -11.71 21.31
C ALA A 309 8.17 -10.37 20.99
N THR A 310 8.32 -9.54 22.02
CA THR A 310 8.98 -8.22 21.94
C THR A 310 10.15 -8.18 22.87
N GLU A 311 11.25 -7.66 22.38
CA GLU A 311 12.43 -7.30 23.19
C GLU A 311 12.58 -5.79 23.20
N LYS A 312 12.76 -5.23 24.38
CA LYS A 312 13.10 -3.83 24.60
C LYS A 312 14.58 -3.72 24.84
N LEU A 313 15.28 -3.00 23.99
CA LEU A 313 16.70 -2.72 24.15
C LEU A 313 16.91 -1.58 25.17
N ASN A 314 17.95 -1.68 25.97
CA ASN A 314 18.35 -0.58 26.87
C ASN A 314 18.79 0.63 26.03
N THR A 315 19.63 0.40 25.04
CA THR A 315 20.14 1.43 24.14
C THR A 315 19.46 1.35 22.78
N PRO A 316 18.87 2.45 22.27
CA PRO A 316 18.34 2.47 20.89
C PRO A 316 19.41 2.11 19.87
N THR A 317 19.04 1.34 18.85
CA THR A 317 19.98 0.89 17.82
C THR A 317 19.42 1.04 16.41
N ARG A 318 20.31 1.13 15.42
CA ARG A 318 20.05 0.94 13.99
C ARG A 318 21.03 -0.04 13.36
N ASP A 319 21.86 -0.68 14.20
CA ASP A 319 22.81 -1.70 13.79
C ASP A 319 22.09 -3.00 13.47
N THR A 320 22.28 -3.51 12.26
CA THR A 320 21.65 -4.75 11.81
C THR A 320 21.97 -5.94 12.73
N ARG A 321 23.20 -5.98 13.30
CA ARG A 321 23.64 -7.08 14.19
C ARG A 321 22.85 -7.12 15.48
N ASP A 322 22.59 -5.96 16.08
CA ASP A 322 21.83 -5.85 17.32
C ASP A 322 20.36 -6.21 17.10
N ILE A 323 19.78 -5.74 15.95
CA ILE A 323 18.41 -6.04 15.56
C ILE A 323 18.24 -7.54 15.30
N ILE A 324 19.19 -8.17 14.57
CA ILE A 324 19.17 -9.64 14.33
C ILE A 324 19.26 -10.40 15.66
N ALA A 325 20.20 -10.03 16.55
CA ALA A 325 20.38 -10.71 17.81
C ALA A 325 19.12 -10.65 18.70
N ALA A 326 18.49 -9.49 18.80
CA ALA A 326 17.22 -9.32 19.53
C ALA A 326 16.06 -10.08 18.88
N ALA A 327 16.02 -10.09 17.54
CA ALA A 327 15.02 -10.82 16.77
C ALA A 327 15.10 -12.34 17.01
N VAL A 328 16.32 -12.90 17.03
CA VAL A 328 16.54 -14.33 17.28
C VAL A 328 16.15 -14.68 18.72
N ARG A 329 16.58 -13.91 19.73
CA ARG A 329 16.16 -14.15 21.13
C ARG A 329 14.64 -14.04 21.30
N SER A 330 13.98 -13.16 20.53
CA SER A 330 12.51 -13.09 20.53
C SER A 330 11.87 -14.30 19.86
N LEU A 331 12.47 -14.83 18.79
CA LEU A 331 12.02 -16.05 18.13
C LEU A 331 12.10 -17.26 19.07
N ASP A 332 13.19 -17.39 19.84
CA ASP A 332 13.38 -18.49 20.81
C ASP A 332 12.23 -18.61 21.82
N ARG A 333 11.62 -17.46 22.17
CA ARG A 333 10.50 -17.43 23.14
C ARG A 333 9.17 -17.87 22.59
N ILE A 334 9.00 -17.90 21.26
CA ILE A 334 7.71 -18.17 20.61
C ILE A 334 7.75 -19.34 19.64
N TRP A 335 8.93 -19.90 19.35
CA TRP A 335 9.04 -21.08 18.51
C TRP A 335 8.43 -22.30 19.18
N LEU A 336 7.63 -23.05 18.43
CA LEU A 336 7.13 -24.38 18.83
C LEU A 336 7.34 -25.35 17.66
N ASP A 337 7.94 -26.50 17.97
CA ASP A 337 8.11 -27.59 17.01
C ASP A 337 6.75 -28.21 16.61
N GLY A 338 6.71 -28.90 15.49
CA GLY A 338 5.53 -29.62 15.02
C GLY A 338 4.49 -28.75 14.30
N HIS A 339 4.71 -27.45 14.18
CA HIS A 339 3.82 -26.55 13.44
C HIS A 339 4.33 -26.27 12.01
N ARG A 340 3.38 -26.04 11.08
CA ARG A 340 3.64 -25.68 9.69
C ARG A 340 3.42 -24.16 9.51
N TYR A 341 4.46 -23.38 9.73
CA TYR A 341 4.37 -21.92 9.71
C TYR A 341 4.13 -21.38 8.30
N ALA A 342 3.19 -20.44 8.21
CA ALA A 342 2.77 -19.81 6.96
C ALA A 342 3.35 -18.41 6.77
N LYS A 343 3.65 -17.72 7.87
CA LYS A 343 4.09 -16.33 7.84
C LYS A 343 4.98 -16.00 9.04
N ALA A 344 5.99 -15.17 8.81
CA ALA A 344 6.74 -14.51 9.86
C ALA A 344 6.99 -13.05 9.53
N GLY A 345 7.37 -12.28 10.54
CA GLY A 345 7.75 -10.88 10.36
C GLY A 345 8.38 -10.28 11.59
N ILE A 346 9.02 -9.13 11.35
CA ILE A 346 9.59 -8.25 12.36
C ILE A 346 8.87 -6.91 12.36
N MET A 347 8.70 -6.33 13.52
CA MET A 347 8.21 -4.97 13.72
C MET A 347 9.22 -4.21 14.58
N LEU A 348 9.66 -3.06 14.08
CA LEU A 348 10.49 -2.11 14.81
C LEU A 348 9.61 -0.95 15.25
N ASN A 349 9.73 -0.57 16.53
CA ASN A 349 8.94 0.49 17.15
C ASN A 349 9.81 1.30 18.13
N ASP A 350 9.19 2.31 18.74
CA ASP A 350 9.85 3.23 19.69
C ASP A 350 11.06 3.88 19.04
N PHE A 351 10.77 4.74 18.06
CA PHE A 351 11.79 5.39 17.25
C PHE A 351 12.25 6.70 17.88
N SER A 352 13.56 6.95 17.78
CA SER A 352 14.18 8.23 18.12
C SER A 352 14.96 8.77 16.91
N PRO A 353 14.98 10.10 16.69
CA PRO A 353 15.74 10.72 15.62
C PRO A 353 17.25 10.65 15.89
N ASN A 354 18.06 10.93 14.85
CA ASN A 354 19.51 11.07 14.97
C ASN A 354 19.88 12.10 16.08
N GLY A 355 20.81 11.72 16.96
CA GLY A 355 21.35 12.60 18.00
C GLY A 355 20.56 12.64 19.30
N VAL A 356 19.43 11.95 19.42
CA VAL A 356 18.60 11.88 20.63
C VAL A 356 18.55 10.44 21.18
N ALA A 357 19.69 9.78 21.30
CA ALA A 357 19.77 8.57 22.10
C ALA A 357 19.96 8.96 23.57
N GLN A 358 18.89 8.96 24.36
CA GLN A 358 19.02 9.09 25.80
C GLN A 358 19.62 7.79 26.35
N LEU A 359 20.93 7.82 26.55
CA LEU A 359 21.64 6.75 27.26
C LEU A 359 21.32 6.88 28.76
N ASN A 360 21.02 5.76 29.39
CA ASN A 360 20.94 5.73 30.85
C ASN A 360 22.34 5.89 31.42
N LEU A 361 22.47 6.68 32.50
CA LEU A 361 23.75 6.92 33.19
C LEU A 361 24.37 5.62 33.71
N PHE A 362 23.57 4.57 33.88
CA PHE A 362 23.94 3.27 34.45
C PHE A 362 23.92 2.13 33.45
N ASP A 363 23.81 2.44 32.12
CA ASP A 363 23.81 1.39 31.08
C ASP A 363 25.24 0.85 30.87
N ASP A 364 25.47 -0.40 31.24
CA ASP A 364 26.71 -1.13 30.95
C ASP A 364 26.92 -1.45 29.47
N VAL A 365 25.88 -1.26 28.63
CA VAL A 365 25.91 -1.55 27.21
C VAL A 365 26.08 -0.28 26.40
N GLN A 366 27.30 -0.04 25.96
CA GLN A 366 27.63 1.06 25.03
C GLN A 366 27.25 0.70 23.58
N PRO A 367 26.88 1.69 22.74
CA PRO A 367 26.74 1.48 21.31
C PRO A 367 28.03 0.88 20.71
N ARG A 368 27.89 -0.04 19.77
CA ARG A 368 29.07 -0.66 19.13
C ARG A 368 29.95 0.40 18.47
N PRO A 369 31.26 0.42 18.74
CA PRO A 369 32.19 1.33 18.06
C PRO A 369 32.11 1.19 16.55
N HIS A 370 32.19 2.31 15.84
CA HIS A 370 32.15 2.36 14.36
C HIS A 370 30.92 1.72 13.70
N SER A 371 29.83 1.46 14.42
CA SER A 371 28.61 0.84 13.91
C SER A 371 28.05 1.59 12.71
N ASP A 372 27.91 2.91 12.81
CA ASP A 372 27.36 3.73 11.73
C ASP A 372 28.23 3.71 10.45
N ALA A 373 29.56 3.72 10.61
CA ALA A 373 30.47 3.64 9.48
C ALA A 373 30.35 2.30 8.74
N LEU A 374 30.30 1.19 9.50
CA LEU A 374 30.12 -0.15 8.95
C LEU A 374 28.77 -0.29 8.23
N MET A 375 27.68 0.15 8.85
CA MET A 375 26.35 0.06 8.26
C MET A 375 26.23 0.92 6.99
N LYS A 376 26.86 2.09 6.96
CA LYS A 376 26.91 2.96 5.76
C LYS A 376 27.65 2.28 4.59
N VAL A 377 28.79 1.63 4.87
CA VAL A 377 29.53 0.88 3.85
C VAL A 377 28.72 -0.29 3.31
N LEU A 378 28.09 -1.06 4.21
CA LEU A 378 27.24 -2.19 3.84
C LEU A 378 26.05 -1.75 2.97
N ASP A 379 25.35 -0.70 3.35
CA ASP A 379 24.25 -0.14 2.56
C ASP A 379 24.75 0.40 1.22
N GLY A 380 25.91 1.06 1.20
CA GLY A 380 26.56 1.55 -0.04
C GLY A 380 26.85 0.43 -1.04
N ILE A 381 27.45 -0.67 -0.59
CA ILE A 381 27.69 -1.84 -1.44
C ILE A 381 26.37 -2.40 -1.98
N ASN A 382 25.38 -2.56 -1.12
CA ASN A 382 24.07 -3.14 -1.51
C ASN A 382 23.27 -2.28 -2.47
N HIS A 383 23.49 -0.96 -2.50
CA HIS A 383 22.84 -0.02 -3.42
C HIS A 383 23.67 0.26 -4.70
N SER A 384 24.94 -0.10 -4.73
CA SER A 384 25.83 0.20 -5.87
C SER A 384 25.51 -0.58 -7.15
N GLY A 385 24.77 -1.70 -7.04
CA GLY A 385 24.53 -2.61 -8.16
C GLY A 385 25.72 -3.53 -8.52
N LEU A 386 26.87 -3.35 -7.87
CA LEU A 386 28.10 -4.12 -8.13
C LEU A 386 28.13 -5.49 -7.44
N GLY A 387 27.34 -5.63 -6.38
CA GLY A 387 27.26 -6.87 -5.60
C GLY A 387 26.33 -6.72 -4.41
N LYS A 388 26.21 -7.78 -3.61
CA LYS A 388 25.43 -7.75 -2.36
C LYS A 388 26.18 -8.41 -1.23
N VAL A 389 26.15 -7.79 -0.07
CA VAL A 389 26.69 -8.30 1.19
C VAL A 389 25.54 -8.47 2.17
N TRP A 390 25.51 -9.60 2.86
CA TRP A 390 24.49 -9.91 3.87
C TRP A 390 25.09 -10.68 5.05
N PHE A 391 24.35 -10.78 6.13
CA PHE A 391 24.76 -11.51 7.32
C PHE A 391 24.51 -13.02 7.15
N ALA A 392 25.47 -13.84 7.54
CA ALA A 392 25.42 -15.30 7.35
C ALA A 392 24.16 -15.97 7.92
N GLY A 393 23.58 -15.41 8.98
CA GLY A 393 22.35 -15.91 9.60
C GLY A 393 21.13 -15.98 8.68
N ARG A 394 21.17 -15.28 7.53
CA ARG A 394 20.12 -15.32 6.50
C ARG A 394 20.11 -16.58 5.65
N GLY A 395 21.22 -17.34 5.59
CA GLY A 395 21.40 -18.44 4.65
C GLY A 395 21.66 -17.99 3.20
N ILE A 396 21.86 -18.93 2.29
CA ILE A 396 22.27 -18.65 0.90
C ILE A 396 21.12 -18.82 -0.10
N ALA A 397 20.34 -19.89 -0.04
CA ALA A 397 19.29 -20.22 -1.02
C ALA A 397 18.09 -20.89 -0.35
N PRO A 398 17.28 -20.15 0.39
CA PRO A 398 16.17 -20.75 1.11
C PRO A 398 14.98 -21.09 0.20
N ASP A 399 14.42 -22.30 0.36
CA ASP A 399 13.27 -22.81 -0.41
C ASP A 399 11.95 -22.10 -0.09
N TRP A 400 11.87 -21.43 1.05
CA TRP A 400 10.68 -20.68 1.49
C TRP A 400 10.51 -19.32 0.83
N GLN A 401 11.39 -18.93 -0.11
CA GLN A 401 11.31 -17.64 -0.80
C GLN A 401 9.96 -17.42 -1.47
N MET A 402 9.62 -16.15 -1.65
CA MET A 402 8.40 -15.73 -2.31
C MET A 402 8.37 -16.20 -3.77
N LYS A 403 7.33 -16.93 -4.14
CA LYS A 403 7.09 -17.37 -5.53
C LYS A 403 6.52 -16.22 -6.36
N ARG A 404 7.05 -16.07 -7.58
CA ARG A 404 6.58 -15.15 -8.62
C ARG A 404 6.80 -15.81 -9.98
N GLU A 405 5.94 -16.78 -10.31
CA GLU A 405 6.14 -17.64 -11.48
C GLU A 405 5.73 -16.99 -12.81
N MET A 406 4.88 -15.93 -12.72
CA MET A 406 4.34 -15.19 -13.87
C MET A 406 4.80 -13.72 -13.86
N LEU A 407 6.03 -13.46 -13.42
CA LEU A 407 6.57 -12.12 -13.35
C LEU A 407 6.83 -11.58 -14.76
N SER A 408 6.33 -10.37 -15.05
CA SER A 408 6.67 -9.64 -16.27
C SER A 408 8.12 -9.14 -16.26
N PRO A 409 8.71 -8.82 -17.43
CA PRO A 409 10.01 -8.19 -17.49
C PRO A 409 10.07 -6.86 -16.76
N ALA A 410 11.27 -6.46 -16.35
CA ALA A 410 11.52 -5.18 -15.69
C ALA A 410 11.69 -4.04 -16.72
N TYR A 411 10.67 -3.79 -17.51
CA TYR A 411 10.65 -2.89 -18.67
C TYR A 411 11.25 -1.49 -18.44
N THR A 412 11.13 -0.95 -17.23
CA THR A 412 11.55 0.44 -16.92
C THR A 412 12.77 0.53 -16.02
N THR A 413 13.20 -0.57 -15.43
CA THR A 413 14.28 -0.61 -14.42
C THR A 413 15.49 -1.43 -14.85
N ARG A 414 15.38 -2.19 -15.94
CA ARG A 414 16.47 -2.96 -16.51
C ARG A 414 16.58 -2.73 -18.02
N TRP A 415 17.67 -2.12 -18.45
CA TRP A 415 17.90 -1.76 -19.85
C TRP A 415 17.78 -2.95 -20.82
N LYS A 416 18.26 -4.13 -20.41
CA LYS A 416 18.24 -5.35 -21.24
C LYS A 416 16.84 -5.96 -21.42
N GLU A 417 15.86 -5.53 -20.61
CA GLU A 417 14.48 -6.02 -20.62
C GLU A 417 13.51 -5.04 -21.27
N LEU A 418 14.02 -3.99 -21.92
CA LEU A 418 13.20 -3.07 -22.71
C LEU A 418 12.51 -3.80 -23.87
N PRO A 419 11.26 -3.44 -24.19
CA PRO A 419 10.58 -3.99 -25.36
C PRO A 419 11.36 -3.67 -26.63
N VAL A 420 11.54 -4.67 -27.49
CA VAL A 420 12.21 -4.52 -28.79
C VAL A 420 11.14 -4.38 -29.87
N ALA A 421 11.14 -3.25 -30.57
CA ALA A 421 10.34 -3.10 -31.78
C ALA A 421 10.91 -3.98 -32.90
N ARG A 422 10.06 -4.80 -33.49
CA ARG A 422 10.37 -5.57 -34.69
C ARG A 422 9.54 -4.98 -35.85
N PHE A 423 10.21 -4.58 -36.89
CA PHE A 423 9.62 -4.09 -38.13
C PHE A 423 9.39 -5.26 -39.08
#